data_8b45971199d5594ba1a6453f56be7163
#
_entry.id   8b45971199d5594ba1a6453f56be7163
#
_cell.length_a   1.000
_cell.length_b   1.000
_cell.length_c   1.000
_cell.angle_alpha   90.00
_cell.angle_beta   90.00
_cell.angle_gamma   90.00
#
_symmetry.space_group_name_H-M   'P 1'
#
loop_
_entity.id
_entity.type
_entity.pdbx_description
1 polymer ?
#
loop_
_entity_poly.entity_id
_entity_poly.type
_entity_poly.pdbx_seq_one_letter_code
_entity_poly.pdbx_strand_id
1 'polypeptide(L)'
;MLHIKSLKEGLDIFKALGSEVRIEIIEALLENRGMNMNELAGRLNISNGALTGHIKKLEECGLVSISSESAGHGNQKKCFVHLDKILVDLGGRADDKNV
;
A
#
# COMPACT_ATOMS: atom_id res chain seq x y z
N MET A 1 -3.27 -8.83 9.12
CA MET A 1 -3.37 -7.54 9.82
C MET A 1 -1.98 -7.01 10.14
N LEU A 2 -1.76 -5.74 9.89
CA LEU A 2 -0.52 -5.07 10.30
C LEU A 2 -0.75 -4.37 11.64
N HIS A 3 0.10 -4.64 12.61
CA HIS A 3 0.02 -4.00 13.93
C HIS A 3 1.15 -3.00 14.11
N ILE A 4 0.80 -1.74 14.22
CA ILE A 4 1.72 -0.64 14.49
C ILE A 4 1.67 -0.39 15.99
N LYS A 5 2.77 -0.72 16.69
CA LYS A 5 2.80 -0.76 18.15
C LYS A 5 3.00 0.60 18.81
N SER A 6 3.42 1.60 18.04
CA SER A 6 3.54 2.97 18.52
C SER A 6 3.41 3.93 17.35
N LEU A 7 3.05 5.18 17.62
CA LEU A 7 2.92 6.19 16.57
C LEU A 7 4.25 6.41 15.83
N LYS A 8 5.36 6.44 16.54
CA LYS A 8 6.67 6.63 15.91
C LYS A 8 7.05 5.47 15.00
N GLU A 9 6.74 4.26 15.41
CA GLU A 9 7.01 3.07 14.61
C GLU A 9 6.25 3.09 13.30
N GLY A 10 5.06 3.69 13.28
CA GLY A 10 4.22 3.77 12.12
C GLY A 10 4.46 4.97 11.21
N LEU A 11 5.40 5.84 11.53
CA LEU A 11 5.53 7.12 10.82
C LEU A 11 5.67 6.96 9.30
N ASP A 12 6.48 6.02 8.83
CA ASP A 12 6.67 5.82 7.39
C ASP A 12 5.39 5.36 6.70
N ILE A 13 4.62 4.52 7.40
CA ILE A 13 3.33 4.06 6.91
C ILE A 13 2.34 5.22 6.84
N PHE A 14 2.29 6.06 7.86
CA PHE A 14 1.41 7.22 7.87
C PHE A 14 1.75 8.19 6.74
N LYS A 15 3.03 8.42 6.51
CA LYS A 15 3.49 9.27 5.39
C LYS A 15 3.10 8.67 4.05
N ALA A 16 3.27 7.37 3.89
CA ALA A 16 2.89 6.69 2.65
C ALA A 16 1.38 6.79 2.41
N LEU A 17 0.58 6.65 3.44
CA LEU A 17 -0.88 6.72 3.35
C LEU A 17 -1.41 8.16 3.27
N GLY A 18 -0.60 9.15 3.56
CA GLY A 18 -0.98 10.55 3.48
C GLY A 18 -1.01 11.10 2.05
N SER A 19 -1.44 10.31 1.09
CA SER A 19 -1.50 10.67 -0.31
C SER A 19 -2.75 10.06 -0.93
N GLU A 20 -3.58 10.90 -1.53
CA GLU A 20 -4.80 10.44 -2.19
C GLU A 20 -4.51 9.39 -3.26
N VAL A 21 -3.48 9.61 -4.08
CA VAL A 21 -3.11 8.67 -5.14
C VAL A 21 -2.69 7.33 -4.55
N ARG A 22 -1.89 7.33 -3.49
CA ARG A 22 -1.44 6.08 -2.87
C ARG A 22 -2.59 5.33 -2.20
N ILE A 23 -3.55 6.04 -1.61
CA ILE A 23 -4.77 5.41 -1.09
C ILE A 23 -5.54 4.75 -2.23
N GLU A 24 -5.71 5.44 -3.35
CA GLU A 24 -6.39 4.87 -4.52
C GLU A 24 -5.67 3.63 -5.07
N ILE A 25 -4.34 3.63 -5.05
CA ILE A 25 -3.55 2.45 -5.43
C ILE A 25 -3.90 1.26 -4.54
N ILE A 26 -3.90 1.47 -3.23
CA ILE A 26 -4.21 0.38 -2.29
C ILE A 26 -5.64 -0.11 -2.49
N GLU A 27 -6.61 0.80 -2.63
CA GLU A 27 -7.99 0.42 -2.88
C GLU A 27 -8.15 -0.40 -4.16
N ALA A 28 -7.47 0.00 -5.23
CA ALA A 28 -7.49 -0.74 -6.49
C ALA A 28 -6.92 -2.15 -6.34
N LEU A 29 -5.82 -2.28 -5.59
CA LEU A 29 -5.17 -3.57 -5.38
C LEU A 29 -5.94 -4.47 -4.41
N LEU A 30 -6.73 -3.90 -3.52
CA LEU A 30 -7.62 -4.67 -2.66
C LEU A 30 -8.82 -5.22 -3.44
N GLU A 31 -9.31 -4.47 -4.41
CA GLU A 31 -10.40 -4.94 -5.28
C GLU A 31 -9.94 -6.00 -6.29
N ASN A 32 -8.70 -5.90 -6.74
CA ASN A 32 -8.15 -6.77 -7.78
C ASN A 32 -6.90 -7.46 -7.27
N ARG A 33 -6.94 -8.77 -7.21
CA ARG A 33 -5.79 -9.57 -6.78
C ARG A 33 -4.69 -9.50 -7.81
N GLY A 34 -3.76 -8.60 -7.57
CA GLY A 34 -2.61 -8.42 -8.45
C GLY A 34 -2.97 -7.69 -9.73
N MET A 35 -2.36 -6.54 -9.90
CA MET A 35 -2.45 -5.77 -11.14
C MET A 35 -1.05 -5.51 -11.63
N ASN A 36 -0.85 -5.57 -12.95
CA ASN A 36 0.43 -5.14 -13.49
C ASN A 36 0.48 -3.60 -13.52
N MET A 37 1.68 -3.08 -13.71
CA MET A 37 1.90 -1.63 -13.64
C MET A 37 1.09 -0.87 -14.68
N ASN A 38 0.98 -1.39 -15.90
CA ASN A 38 0.23 -0.71 -16.96
C ASN A 38 -1.27 -0.64 -16.65
N GLU A 39 -1.84 -1.74 -16.17
CA GLU A 39 -3.24 -1.79 -15.77
C GLU A 39 -3.53 -0.79 -14.66
N LEU A 40 -2.68 -0.76 -13.66
CA LEU A 40 -2.85 0.12 -12.51
C LEU A 40 -2.70 1.60 -12.90
N ALA A 41 -1.70 1.94 -13.68
CA ALA A 41 -1.49 3.30 -14.16
C ALA A 41 -2.68 3.77 -15.02
N GLY A 42 -3.16 2.89 -15.90
CA GLY A 42 -4.33 3.19 -16.74
C GLY A 42 -5.59 3.43 -15.91
N ARG A 43 -5.82 2.60 -14.92
CA ARG A 43 -6.98 2.74 -14.03
C ARG A 43 -6.96 4.06 -13.25
N LEU A 44 -5.78 4.49 -12.81
CA LEU A 44 -5.62 5.70 -12.04
C LEU A 44 -5.40 6.94 -12.90
N ASN A 45 -5.25 6.74 -14.20
CA ASN A 45 -4.99 7.81 -15.16
C ASN A 45 -3.74 8.62 -14.79
N ILE A 46 -2.66 7.92 -14.48
CA ILE A 46 -1.35 8.51 -14.21
C ILE A 46 -0.29 7.86 -15.08
N SER A 47 0.86 8.50 -15.21
CA SER A 47 1.98 7.95 -15.97
C SER A 47 2.61 6.77 -15.22
N ASN A 48 3.26 5.88 -15.97
CA ASN A 48 4.02 4.78 -15.37
C ASN A 48 5.14 5.29 -14.48
N GLY A 49 5.77 6.41 -14.84
CA GLY A 49 6.81 7.01 -14.02
C GLY A 49 6.29 7.48 -12.67
N ALA A 50 5.15 8.16 -12.67
CA ALA A 50 4.51 8.59 -11.43
C ALA A 50 4.10 7.40 -10.58
N LEU A 51 3.50 6.38 -11.20
CA LEU A 51 3.09 5.17 -10.50
C LEU A 51 4.29 4.47 -9.85
N THR A 52 5.39 4.34 -10.57
CA THR A 52 6.61 3.69 -10.06
C THR A 52 7.09 4.34 -8.77
N GLY A 53 7.08 5.69 -8.72
CA GLY A 53 7.47 6.41 -7.51
C GLY A 53 6.56 6.13 -6.32
N HIS A 54 5.25 6.09 -6.56
CA HIS A 54 4.29 5.78 -5.50
C HIS A 54 4.39 4.34 -5.02
N ILE A 55 4.51 3.40 -5.95
CA ILE A 55 4.65 1.97 -5.62
C ILE A 55 5.90 1.73 -4.79
N LYS A 56 7.01 2.38 -5.15
CA LYS A 56 8.26 2.24 -4.39
C LYS A 56 8.07 2.64 -2.93
N LYS A 57 7.40 3.77 -2.68
CA LYS A 57 7.14 4.21 -1.30
C LYS A 57 6.26 3.24 -0.54
N LEU A 58 5.25 2.69 -1.19
CA LEU A 58 4.36 1.70 -0.57
C LEU A 58 5.08 0.38 -0.31
N GLU A 59 5.96 -0.03 -1.23
CA GLU A 59 6.74 -1.24 -1.06
C GLU A 59 7.75 -1.12 0.09
N GLU A 60 8.43 0.01 0.18
CA GLU A 60 9.45 0.25 1.21
C GLU A 60 8.87 0.15 2.63
N CYS A 61 7.63 0.52 2.83
CA CYS A 61 6.99 0.42 4.14
C CYS A 61 6.13 -0.85 4.30
N GLY A 62 6.19 -1.76 3.34
CA GLY A 62 5.54 -3.06 3.44
C GLY A 62 4.04 -3.10 3.14
N LEU A 63 3.46 -2.02 2.60
CA LEU A 63 2.03 -1.99 2.28
C LEU A 63 1.71 -2.66 0.95
N VAL A 64 2.66 -2.68 0.04
CA VAL A 64 2.52 -3.31 -1.28
C VAL A 64 3.67 -4.26 -1.48
N SER A 65 3.40 -5.41 -2.07
CA SER A 65 4.44 -6.32 -2.53
C SER A 65 4.44 -6.39 -4.05
N ILE A 66 5.60 -6.65 -4.62
CA ILE A 66 5.78 -6.78 -6.06
C ILE A 66 6.27 -8.19 -6.35
N SER A 67 5.62 -8.83 -7.32
CA SER A 67 6.02 -10.15 -7.80
C SER A 67 6.34 -10.04 -9.29
N SER A 68 7.45 -10.62 -9.72
CA SER A 68 7.78 -10.72 -11.13
C SER A 68 7.36 -12.07 -11.64
N GLU A 69 6.52 -12.09 -12.69
CA GLU A 69 6.09 -13.32 -13.32
C GLU A 69 6.65 -13.38 -14.74
N SER A 70 7.14 -14.55 -15.12
CA SER A 70 7.56 -14.80 -16.50
C SER A 70 6.33 -15.21 -17.30
N ALA A 71 5.95 -14.39 -18.27
CA ALA A 71 4.74 -14.60 -19.07
C ALA A 71 5.09 -14.76 -20.54
N GLY A 72 5.94 -15.70 -20.88
CA GLY A 72 6.25 -16.06 -22.28
C GLY A 72 6.99 -15.01 -23.09
N HIS A 73 6.77 -13.75 -22.90
CA HIS A 73 7.38 -12.63 -23.64
C HIS A 73 8.07 -11.61 -22.73
N GLY A 74 8.59 -12.05 -21.60
CA GLY A 74 9.27 -11.20 -20.64
C GLY A 74 8.61 -11.24 -19.28
N ASN A 75 9.20 -10.52 -18.33
CA ASN A 75 8.72 -10.48 -16.96
C ASN A 75 7.66 -9.39 -16.81
N GLN A 76 6.53 -9.77 -16.26
CA GLN A 76 5.53 -8.80 -15.83
C GLN A 76 5.60 -8.63 -14.32
N LYS A 77 5.66 -7.38 -13.88
CA LYS A 77 5.59 -7.07 -12.47
C LYS A 77 4.14 -6.86 -12.08
N LYS A 78 3.70 -7.60 -11.08
CA LYS A 78 2.38 -7.44 -10.49
C LYS A 78 2.49 -6.92 -9.08
N CYS A 79 1.58 -6.03 -8.73
CA CYS A 79 1.52 -5.43 -7.40
C CYS A 79 0.37 -6.06 -6.61
N PHE A 80 0.59 -6.30 -5.33
CA PHE A 80 -0.37 -6.93 -4.43
C PHE A 80 -0.43 -6.21 -3.11
N VAL A 81 -1.62 -6.19 -2.52
CA VAL A 81 -1.81 -5.84 -1.11
C VAL A 81 -2.38 -7.07 -0.41
N HIS A 82 -1.64 -7.56 0.58
CA HIS A 82 -2.04 -8.75 1.35
C HIS A 82 -2.65 -8.41 2.70
N LEU A 83 -2.69 -7.15 3.06
CA LEU A 83 -3.20 -6.68 4.33
C LEU A 83 -4.70 -6.36 4.21
N ASP A 84 -5.44 -6.71 5.23
CA ASP A 84 -6.84 -6.36 5.35
C ASP A 84 -7.09 -5.20 6.33
N LYS A 85 -6.24 -5.07 7.32
CA LYS A 85 -6.39 -4.09 8.39
C LYS A 85 -5.07 -3.60 8.91
N ILE A 86 -5.09 -2.37 9.42
CA ILE A 86 -3.97 -1.78 10.15
C ILE A 86 -4.50 -1.40 11.53
N LEU A 87 -3.89 -1.97 12.57
CA LEU A 87 -4.19 -1.60 13.95
C LEU A 87 -3.07 -0.70 14.45
N VAL A 88 -3.42 0.47 14.91
CA VAL A 88 -2.45 1.45 15.45
C VAL A 88 -2.67 1.57 16.95
N ASP A 89 -1.63 1.23 17.71
CA ASP A 89 -1.63 1.42 19.16
C ASP A 89 -1.08 2.82 19.45
N LEU A 90 -1.88 3.64 20.09
CA LEU A 90 -1.49 5.01 20.41
C LEU A 90 -0.61 5.12 21.66
N GLY A 91 -0.56 4.04 22.45
CA GLY A 91 0.22 4.04 23.69
C GLY A 91 -0.45 4.74 24.87
N GLY A 92 -1.70 5.13 24.68
CA GLY A 92 -2.44 5.76 25.76
C GLY A 92 -3.07 4.75 26.71
N ARG A 93 -3.63 5.22 27.79
CA ARG A 93 -4.42 4.41 28.69
C ARG A 93 -5.85 4.35 28.22
N ALA A 94 -6.43 3.17 28.28
CA ALA A 94 -7.87 3.06 28.16
C ALA A 94 -8.52 3.71 29.38
N ASP A 95 -9.40 4.68 29.16
CA ASP A 95 -10.13 5.33 30.23
C ASP A 95 -11.62 5.06 30.02
N ASP A 96 -12.18 4.25 30.87
CA ASP A 96 -13.57 3.80 30.75
C ASP A 96 -14.59 4.91 30.90
N LYS A 97 -14.20 6.02 31.43
CA LYS A 97 -15.14 7.12 31.77
C LYS A 97 -15.23 8.17 30.71
N ASN A 98 -14.26 8.27 29.82
CA ASN A 98 -14.13 9.40 28.90
C ASN A 98 -13.99 8.99 27.45
N VAL A 99 -14.42 7.84 27.15
CA VAL A 99 -14.32 7.37 25.76
C VAL A 99 -15.46 7.86 24.92
#